data_6810308202061ed28bb36a067d4f34dc
#
_entry.id   6810308202061ed28bb36a067d4f34dc
#
_cell.length_a   1.000
_cell.length_b   1.000
_cell.length_c   1.000
_cell.angle_alpha   90.00
_cell.angle_beta   90.00
_cell.angle_gamma   90.00
#
_symmetry.space_group_name_H-M   'P 1'
#
loop_
_entity.id
_entity.type
_entity.pdbx_description
1 polymer ?
#
loop_
_entity_poly.entity_id
_entity_poly.type
_entity_poly.pdbx_seq_one_letter_code
_entity_poly.pdbx_strand_id
1 'polypeptide(L)'
;VGRYGRFDQLAAEALRRAKERHPGIRLRLLIPYHPAQRPVDVPPGFDDTYYPEGMETVPKRLAILRAGQIAAGESGYLIASPGFGGSRTITDYALRREKRGLIQVTLLKAP
;
A
#
# COMPACT_ATOMS: atom_id res chain seq x y z
N VAL A 1 3.22 -1.20 1.78
CA VAL A 1 3.61 0.06 1.13
C VAL A 1 3.78 -0.19 -0.36
N GLY A 2 3.24 0.72 -1.19
CA GLY A 2 3.45 0.70 -2.63
C GLY A 2 4.78 1.35 -3.04
N ARG A 3 4.92 1.59 -4.36
CA ARG A 3 6.18 2.15 -4.90
C ARG A 3 5.96 3.24 -5.96
N TYR A 4 4.73 3.61 -6.24
CA TYR A 4 4.41 4.42 -7.42
C TYR A 4 4.18 5.90 -7.12
N GLY A 5 4.31 6.34 -5.87
CA GLY A 5 4.10 7.71 -5.50
C GLY A 5 5.17 8.25 -4.56
N ARG A 6 5.24 9.57 -4.47
CA ARG A 6 6.16 10.23 -3.57
C ARG A 6 5.86 9.89 -2.11
N PHE A 7 4.57 9.81 -1.77
CA PHE A 7 4.18 9.43 -0.42
C PHE A 7 4.65 8.02 -0.07
N ASP A 8 4.59 7.09 -1.02
CA ASP A 8 5.09 5.73 -0.81
C ASP A 8 6.57 5.72 -0.46
N GLN A 9 7.36 6.58 -1.10
CA GLN A 9 8.79 6.70 -0.81
C GLN A 9 9.03 7.23 0.60
N LEU A 10 8.27 8.25 1.00
CA LEU A 10 8.37 8.82 2.35
C LEU A 10 7.92 7.81 3.40
N ALA A 11 6.84 7.09 3.13
CA ALA A 11 6.32 6.05 4.02
C ALA A 11 7.33 4.91 4.19
N ALA A 12 7.94 4.46 3.10
CA ALA A 12 8.96 3.41 3.15
C ALA A 12 10.15 3.82 4.01
N GLU A 13 10.61 5.06 3.88
CA GLU A 13 11.70 5.57 4.67
C GLU A 13 11.35 5.64 6.16
N ALA A 14 10.15 6.13 6.48
CA ALA A 14 9.67 6.19 7.85
C ALA A 14 9.54 4.79 8.46
N LEU A 15 9.06 3.82 7.68
CA LEU A 15 8.90 2.44 8.14
C LEU A 15 10.25 1.74 8.35
N ARG A 16 11.25 2.04 7.53
CA ARG A 16 12.61 1.52 7.76
C ARG A 16 13.15 1.98 9.11
N ARG A 17 12.93 3.26 9.47
CA ARG A 17 13.32 3.79 10.78
C ARG A 17 12.54 3.14 11.91
N ALA A 18 11.24 2.95 11.71
CA ALA A 18 10.40 2.29 12.71
C ALA A 18 10.86 0.85 12.94
N LYS A 19 11.27 0.16 11.89
CA LYS A 19 11.77 -1.21 11.98
C LYS A 19 13.05 -1.31 12.81
N GLU A 20 13.90 -0.29 12.78
CA GLU A 20 15.11 -0.25 13.62
C GLU A 20 14.76 -0.28 15.11
N ARG A 21 13.68 0.40 15.51
CA ARG A 21 13.18 0.40 16.89
C ARG A 21 12.31 -0.78 17.23
N HIS A 22 11.64 -1.34 16.23
CA HIS A 22 10.68 -2.44 16.38
C HIS A 22 11.02 -3.54 15.37
N PRO A 23 12.04 -4.36 15.65
CA PRO A 23 12.52 -5.36 14.67
C PRO A 23 11.49 -6.40 14.26
N GLY A 24 10.40 -6.57 15.03
CA GLY A 24 9.31 -7.47 14.68
C GLY A 24 8.42 -6.99 13.55
N ILE A 25 8.54 -5.71 13.15
CA ILE A 25 7.78 -5.18 12.02
C ILE A 25 8.25 -5.84 10.73
N ARG A 26 7.30 -6.33 9.92
CA ARG A 26 7.59 -6.78 8.56
C ARG A 26 7.23 -5.67 7.60
N LEU A 27 8.19 -5.27 6.79
CA LEU A 27 8.02 -4.24 5.77
C LEU A 27 7.90 -4.94 4.42
N ARG A 28 6.73 -4.80 3.79
CA ARG A 28 6.41 -5.49 2.54
C ARG A 28 6.12 -4.48 1.43
N LEU A 29 6.62 -4.76 0.24
CA LEU A 29 6.36 -3.94 -0.93
C LEU A 29 5.12 -4.48 -1.67
N LEU A 30 4.08 -3.66 -1.74
CA LEU A 30 2.88 -4.00 -2.51
C LEU A 30 3.18 -3.89 -4.00
N ILE A 31 3.00 -4.98 -4.74
CA ILE A 31 3.21 -5.01 -6.18
C ILE A 31 1.92 -5.35 -6.90
N PRO A 32 1.55 -4.60 -7.95
CA PRO A 32 0.31 -4.82 -8.69
C PRO A 32 0.44 -5.81 -9.85
N TYR A 33 1.69 -6.14 -10.25
CA TYR A 33 1.95 -7.01 -11.38
C TYR A 33 2.70 -8.24 -10.94
N HIS A 34 2.34 -9.40 -11.52
CA HIS A 34 2.99 -10.66 -11.16
C HIS A 34 4.50 -10.59 -11.43
N PRO A 35 5.34 -11.08 -10.49
CA PRO A 35 6.81 -11.01 -10.63
C PRO A 35 7.35 -11.71 -11.87
N ALA A 36 6.64 -12.71 -12.40
CA ALA A 36 7.02 -13.38 -13.64
C ALA A 36 6.87 -12.46 -14.87
N GLN A 37 5.94 -11.50 -14.81
CA GLN A 37 5.72 -10.53 -15.89
C GLN A 37 6.58 -9.30 -15.72
N ARG A 38 6.70 -8.80 -14.49
CA ARG A 38 7.52 -7.64 -14.13
C ARG A 38 8.35 -7.98 -12.90
N PRO A 39 9.57 -8.50 -13.08
CA PRO A 39 10.45 -8.82 -11.95
C PRO A 39 10.71 -7.57 -11.11
N VAL A 40 10.70 -7.76 -9.80
CA VAL A 40 10.94 -6.68 -8.84
C VAL A 40 11.98 -7.14 -7.84
N ASP A 41 13.06 -6.37 -7.71
CA ASP A 41 14.02 -6.58 -6.65
C ASP A 41 13.46 -6.04 -5.34
N VAL A 42 13.65 -6.78 -4.25
CA VAL A 42 13.25 -6.32 -2.92
C VAL A 42 14.15 -5.15 -2.52
N PRO A 43 13.58 -3.96 -2.28
CA PRO A 43 14.41 -2.80 -1.90
C PRO A 43 15.10 -3.02 -0.56
N PRO A 44 16.23 -2.32 -0.30
CA PRO A 44 16.91 -2.42 0.99
C PRO A 44 15.95 -2.09 2.14
N GLY A 45 16.02 -2.89 3.20
CA GLY A 45 15.19 -2.74 4.39
C GLY A 45 13.81 -3.39 4.30
N PHE A 46 13.38 -3.83 3.11
CA PHE A 46 12.13 -4.57 2.94
C PHE A 46 12.36 -6.06 3.18
N ASP A 47 11.36 -6.71 3.75
CA ASP A 47 11.44 -8.17 4.01
C ASP A 47 11.03 -8.99 2.80
N ASP A 48 9.99 -8.56 2.09
CA ASP A 48 9.50 -9.25 0.90
C ASP A 48 8.59 -8.35 0.08
N THR A 49 7.98 -8.95 -0.95
CA THR A 49 6.94 -8.32 -1.76
C THR A 49 5.60 -8.97 -1.48
N TYR A 50 4.51 -8.24 -1.73
CA TYR A 50 3.16 -8.73 -1.60
C TYR A 50 2.38 -8.49 -2.89
N TYR A 51 1.99 -9.59 -3.54
CA TYR A 51 1.13 -9.58 -4.72
C TYR A 51 -0.24 -10.10 -4.28
N PRO A 52 -1.28 -9.25 -4.23
CA PRO A 52 -2.58 -9.68 -3.69
C PRO A 52 -3.21 -10.80 -4.52
N GLU A 53 -3.92 -11.69 -3.85
CA GLU A 53 -4.67 -12.75 -4.49
C GLU A 53 -5.79 -12.15 -5.35
N GLY A 54 -6.03 -12.74 -6.52
CA GLY A 54 -7.06 -12.29 -7.44
C GLY A 54 -6.62 -11.23 -8.44
N MET A 55 -5.36 -10.81 -8.40
CA MET A 55 -4.85 -9.79 -9.31
C MET A 55 -4.67 -10.28 -10.75
N GLU A 56 -4.63 -11.61 -10.96
CA GLU A 56 -4.35 -12.19 -12.26
C GLU A 56 -5.41 -11.84 -13.32
N THR A 57 -6.65 -11.59 -12.90
CA THR A 57 -7.75 -11.24 -13.78
C THR A 57 -7.95 -9.74 -13.95
N VAL A 58 -7.15 -8.93 -13.27
CA VAL A 58 -7.30 -7.47 -13.29
C VAL A 58 -6.56 -6.89 -14.50
N PRO A 59 -7.23 -6.06 -15.33
CA PRO A 59 -6.55 -5.40 -16.44
C PRO A 59 -5.35 -4.57 -15.95
N LYS A 60 -4.28 -4.57 -16.72
CA LYS A 60 -3.04 -3.86 -16.35
C LYS A 60 -3.25 -2.40 -15.99
N ARG A 61 -4.14 -1.71 -16.71
CA ARG A 61 -4.44 -0.29 -16.47
C ARG A 61 -5.11 -0.02 -15.12
N LEU A 62 -5.71 -1.03 -14.50
CA LEU A 62 -6.40 -0.92 -13.22
C LEU A 62 -5.62 -1.59 -12.08
N ALA A 63 -4.48 -2.19 -12.37
CA ALA A 63 -3.79 -3.05 -11.42
C ALA A 63 -3.29 -2.30 -10.18
N ILE A 64 -2.73 -1.10 -10.36
CA ILE A 64 -2.22 -0.31 -9.24
C ILE A 64 -3.36 0.06 -8.29
N LEU A 65 -4.47 0.55 -8.83
CA LEU A 65 -5.65 0.90 -8.04
C LEU A 65 -6.22 -0.31 -7.33
N ARG A 66 -6.39 -1.41 -8.05
CA ARG A 66 -7.00 -2.62 -7.49
C ARG A 66 -6.16 -3.25 -6.39
N ALA A 67 -4.84 -3.31 -6.59
CA ALA A 67 -3.93 -3.82 -5.55
C ALA A 67 -4.04 -2.98 -4.27
N GLY A 68 -4.08 -1.66 -4.41
CA GLY A 68 -4.27 -0.76 -3.26
C GLY A 68 -5.59 -0.97 -2.55
N GLN A 69 -6.68 -1.18 -3.28
CA GLN A 69 -7.99 -1.46 -2.70
C GLN A 69 -8.01 -2.79 -1.93
N ILE A 70 -7.41 -3.84 -2.51
CA ILE A 70 -7.34 -5.14 -1.84
C ILE A 70 -6.52 -5.03 -0.56
N ALA A 71 -5.35 -4.39 -0.63
CA ALA A 71 -4.49 -4.20 0.55
C ALA A 71 -5.21 -3.41 1.63
N ALA A 72 -5.91 -2.33 1.28
CA ALA A 72 -6.69 -1.55 2.24
C ALA A 72 -7.82 -2.38 2.84
N GLY A 73 -8.47 -3.23 2.05
CA GLY A 73 -9.55 -4.10 2.52
C GLY A 73 -9.09 -5.17 3.51
N GLU A 74 -7.82 -5.56 3.45
CA GLU A 74 -7.23 -6.56 4.34
C GLU A 74 -6.58 -5.93 5.59
N SER A 75 -6.42 -4.61 5.61
CA SER A 75 -5.67 -3.92 6.65
C SER A 75 -6.56 -3.48 7.80
N GLY A 76 -6.01 -3.45 9.02
CA GLY A 76 -6.66 -2.86 10.18
C GLY A 76 -6.43 -1.35 10.30
N TYR A 77 -5.37 -0.85 9.68
CA TYR A 77 -5.00 0.57 9.72
C TYR A 77 -4.55 1.03 8.33
N LEU A 78 -4.92 2.24 7.98
CA LEU A 78 -4.41 2.89 6.78
C LEU A 78 -3.90 4.28 7.14
N ILE A 79 -2.68 4.59 6.72
CA ILE A 79 -2.13 5.93 6.78
C ILE A 79 -2.02 6.42 5.34
N ALA A 80 -2.67 7.53 5.04
CA ALA A 80 -2.72 8.04 3.68
C ALA A 80 -2.50 9.56 3.65
N SER A 81 -1.90 10.01 2.55
CA SER A 81 -1.89 11.42 2.19
C SER A 81 -2.80 11.56 0.97
N PRO A 82 -4.04 12.06 1.15
CA PRO A 82 -4.99 12.10 0.03
C PRO A 82 -4.47 12.98 -1.09
N GLY A 83 -4.54 12.47 -2.30
CA GLY A 83 -4.17 13.18 -3.51
C GLY A 83 -5.31 13.12 -4.51
N PHE A 84 -4.95 12.97 -5.78
CA PHE A 84 -5.89 12.88 -6.88
C PHE A 84 -5.96 11.46 -7.44
N GLY A 85 -7.01 11.16 -8.19
CA GLY A 85 -7.14 9.91 -8.93
C GLY A 85 -7.21 8.69 -8.04
N GLY A 86 -6.35 7.69 -8.33
CA GLY A 86 -6.39 6.40 -7.65
C GLY A 86 -6.14 6.46 -6.16
N SER A 87 -5.22 7.32 -5.72
CA SER A 87 -4.93 7.53 -4.30
C SER A 87 -6.19 7.98 -3.54
N ARG A 88 -6.94 8.92 -4.11
CA ARG A 88 -8.18 9.40 -3.50
C ARG A 88 -9.23 8.29 -3.47
N THR A 89 -9.33 7.50 -4.53
CA THR A 89 -10.29 6.41 -4.61
C THR A 89 -10.04 5.38 -3.51
N ILE A 90 -8.78 5.02 -3.27
CA ILE A 90 -8.41 4.09 -2.19
C ILE A 90 -8.75 4.69 -0.82
N THR A 91 -8.45 5.97 -0.62
CA THR A 91 -8.75 6.66 0.64
C THR A 91 -10.25 6.70 0.90
N ASP A 92 -11.06 7.05 -0.11
CA ASP A 92 -12.51 7.07 0.03
C ASP A 92 -13.08 5.69 0.34
N TYR A 93 -12.55 4.65 -0.29
CA TYR A 93 -12.92 3.27 -0.01
C TYR A 93 -12.64 2.92 1.46
N ALA A 94 -11.44 3.27 1.94
CA ALA A 94 -11.05 2.99 3.32
C ALA A 94 -11.92 3.76 4.33
N LEU A 95 -12.27 5.01 4.03
CA LEU A 95 -13.14 5.82 4.89
C LEU A 95 -14.54 5.23 5.00
N ARG A 96 -15.07 4.66 3.92
CA ARG A 96 -16.37 3.97 3.98
C ARG A 96 -16.28 2.73 4.88
N ARG A 97 -15.18 1.99 4.84
CA ARG A 97 -14.95 0.85 5.71
C ARG A 97 -14.75 1.27 7.17
N GLU A 98 -14.13 2.42 7.40
CA GLU A 98 -13.97 2.95 8.76
C GLU A 98 -15.31 3.22 9.43
N LYS A 99 -16.28 3.76 8.69
CA LYS A 99 -17.65 3.97 9.19
C LYS A 99 -18.33 2.67 9.64
N ARG A 100 -17.88 1.54 9.09
CA ARG A 100 -18.37 0.20 9.46
C ARG A 100 -17.54 -0.46 10.55
N GLY A 101 -16.54 0.24 11.10
CA GLY A 101 -15.66 -0.30 12.14
C GLY A 101 -14.64 -1.32 11.64
N LEU A 102 -14.36 -1.38 10.34
CA LEU A 102 -13.51 -2.40 9.75
C LEU A 102 -12.03 -2.00 9.63
N ILE A 103 -11.73 -0.70 9.75
CA ILE A 103 -10.40 -0.16 9.61
C ILE A 103 -10.31 1.17 10.34
N GLN A 104 -9.11 1.56 10.75
CA GLN A 104 -8.83 2.92 11.23
C GLN A 104 -7.99 3.65 10.18
N VAL A 105 -8.39 4.88 9.86
CA VAL A 105 -7.71 5.68 8.83
C VAL A 105 -7.11 6.93 9.45
N THR A 106 -5.85 7.16 9.18
CA THR A 106 -5.15 8.39 9.54
C THR A 106 -4.79 9.14 8.26
N LEU A 107 -5.29 10.36 8.13
CA LEU A 107 -4.99 11.20 6.99
C LEU A 107 -3.90 12.20 7.36
N LEU A 108 -2.85 12.24 6.56
CA LEU A 108 -1.76 13.19 6.73
C LEU A 108 -1.90 14.29 5.69
N LYS A 109 -1.63 15.53 6.11
CA LYS A 109 -1.60 16.65 5.17
C LYS A 109 -0.39 16.49 4.26
N ALA A 110 -0.55 16.82 2.98
CA ALA A 110 0.56 16.89 2.06
C ALA A 110 1.58 17.93 2.55
N PRO A 111 2.89 17.62 2.50
CA PRO A 111 3.90 18.58 2.87
C PRO A 111 3.95 19.76 1.88
#